data_d7b1b3ee87c7c45ced28e043f0189708
#
_entry.id   d7b1b3ee87c7c45ced28e043f0189708
#
_cell.length_a   1.000
_cell.length_b   1.000
_cell.length_c   1.000
_cell.angle_alpha   90.00
_cell.angle_beta   90.00
_cell.angle_gamma   90.00
#
_symmetry.space_group_name_H-M   'P 1'
#
loop_
_entity.id
_entity.type
_entity.pdbx_description
1 polymer ?
#
loop_
_entity_poly.entity_id
_entity_poly.type
_entity_poly.pdbx_seq_one_letter_code
_entity_poly.pdbx_strand_id
1 'polypeptide(L)'
;MEGRMRSSRFLLAAALVLAAVSSPVLAQAPGEPSAYVATNCDHACLTGYARGYMQALAKKDPSKAHLAANVRYTENNVVLSLGHEGIWNTITGVAPNGLEAADVSTGEAAWIGTVEELGEPVYYGMRLRVEDKQIVEVETIVVRKVGLPLPFGDAKKLVHDPAFAEVLPPEQRRSRERLRAVADSYFNTVELNDGIVFAPFDDDCARTENGIVTTAAGTAGNAGSIAAGCENQFKLGIYRINKRIRERRYALIDEERGVVVATGFFDHANTFDNYKTTDGKTMKTALKWPNSISLVEAFKIRDGRIYRIEAIFTYVPYFMHSPFYEHQPARRPVSAASVQVKPKACDRKCLIGLADKYMQATVTQKPDTVPWAPQVKFTENSVPLMIGDGLWGSGRKVSPTPFYVTDPANGTVVWYGLIEDHDLPAWAAVRLKVENGRISEVESAISRKGNPGPFGDAAAFKIDPLLDQVLPPSLRSPRERLTTLVDGYYGTKQLNDGRIFTTFDDACLRRENGVDVTDGVGNSAVIAPAKATGVKGCEAQFKLGLYEPVDRVRASRVLAVDEERGLVVASAFSDFTLRRPRYSTTDGTIRETQEKFPSSREALEIFKIRNGKIVRVESVSVFQPYGMPSAWQP
;
A
#
# COMPACT_ATOMS: atom_id res chain seq x y z
N MET A 1 -4.78 33.40 -94.92
CA MET A 1 -5.79 32.55 -95.43
C MET A 1 -6.10 31.58 -94.31
N GLU A 2 -7.04 31.91 -93.53
CA GLU A 2 -8.35 31.38 -93.32
C GLU A 2 -8.37 29.88 -92.96
N GLY A 3 -8.86 29.62 -91.78
CA GLY A 3 -9.54 28.41 -91.47
C GLY A 3 -9.88 28.12 -90.04
N ARG A 4 -10.92 28.73 -89.61
CA ARG A 4 -11.95 28.24 -88.67
C ARG A 4 -11.58 27.45 -87.42
N MET A 5 -11.88 28.09 -86.26
CA MET A 5 -12.18 27.53 -84.95
C MET A 5 -13.33 26.51 -84.98
N ARG A 6 -13.18 25.44 -84.23
CA ARG A 6 -14.30 24.67 -83.68
C ARG A 6 -14.15 24.54 -82.16
N SER A 7 -15.12 25.12 -81.46
CA SER A 7 -15.28 25.05 -80.03
C SER A 7 -15.76 23.68 -79.59
N SER A 8 -15.11 23.08 -78.59
CA SER A 8 -15.63 21.96 -77.83
C SER A 8 -15.81 22.39 -76.38
N ARG A 9 -17.02 22.40 -75.97
CA ARG A 9 -17.42 22.65 -74.56
C ARG A 9 -17.09 21.42 -73.75
N PHE A 10 -16.21 21.53 -72.75
CA PHE A 10 -16.08 20.56 -71.69
C PHE A 10 -16.89 21.01 -70.48
N LEU A 11 -17.85 20.19 -70.09
CA LEU A 11 -18.58 20.27 -68.83
C LEU A 11 -17.66 19.84 -67.69
N LEU A 12 -17.25 20.79 -66.79
CA LEU A 12 -16.67 20.43 -65.51
C LEU A 12 -17.79 20.09 -64.53
N ALA A 13 -17.84 18.79 -64.13
CA ALA A 13 -18.61 18.36 -63.00
C ALA A 13 -17.77 18.64 -61.73
N ALA A 14 -18.22 19.62 -60.92
CA ALA A 14 -17.64 19.87 -59.60
C ALA A 14 -18.16 18.80 -58.59
N ALA A 15 -17.26 17.89 -58.19
CA ALA A 15 -17.53 16.99 -57.07
C ALA A 15 -17.25 17.74 -55.75
N LEU A 16 -18.31 18.07 -54.98
CA LEU A 16 -18.18 18.52 -53.60
C LEU A 16 -17.72 17.34 -52.75
N VAL A 17 -16.46 17.38 -52.30
CA VAL A 17 -15.97 16.53 -51.22
C VAL A 17 -16.38 17.18 -49.90
N LEU A 18 -17.39 16.66 -49.22
CA LEU A 18 -17.67 16.97 -47.83
C LEU A 18 -16.54 16.38 -46.97
N ALA A 19 -15.59 17.20 -46.54
CA ALA A 19 -14.67 16.85 -45.50
C ALA A 19 -15.43 16.83 -44.17
N ALA A 20 -15.74 15.64 -43.66
CA ALA A 20 -16.19 15.47 -42.29
C ALA A 20 -15.05 15.87 -41.36
N VAL A 21 -15.15 17.07 -40.76
CA VAL A 21 -14.27 17.47 -39.67
C VAL A 21 -14.68 16.65 -38.45
N SER A 22 -13.98 15.56 -38.19
CA SER A 22 -14.05 14.86 -36.91
C SER A 22 -13.40 15.75 -35.86
N SER A 23 -14.21 16.37 -35.02
CA SER A 23 -13.72 17.03 -33.80
C SER A 23 -12.94 16.00 -32.98
N PRO A 24 -11.74 16.33 -32.47
CA PRO A 24 -11.07 15.42 -31.54
C PRO A 24 -11.94 15.32 -30.29
N VAL A 25 -12.41 14.11 -29.98
CA VAL A 25 -12.93 13.79 -28.66
C VAL A 25 -11.74 13.99 -27.71
N LEU A 26 -11.76 15.09 -26.94
CA LEU A 26 -10.86 15.28 -25.84
C LEU A 26 -11.07 14.10 -24.89
N ALA A 27 -10.10 13.20 -24.82
CA ALA A 27 -10.09 12.14 -23.83
C ALA A 27 -10.13 12.80 -22.45
N GLN A 28 -11.16 12.51 -21.66
CA GLN A 28 -11.24 12.92 -20.25
C GLN A 28 -10.00 12.43 -19.53
N ALA A 29 -9.38 13.31 -18.74
CA ALA A 29 -8.26 12.93 -17.91
C ALA A 29 -8.68 11.80 -16.95
N PRO A 30 -7.87 10.74 -16.78
CA PRO A 30 -8.19 9.66 -15.85
C PRO A 30 -8.38 10.23 -14.43
N GLY A 31 -9.49 9.88 -13.77
CA GLY A 31 -9.79 10.27 -12.40
C GLY A 31 -10.83 11.39 -12.24
N GLU A 32 -11.47 11.84 -13.30
CA GLU A 32 -12.65 12.71 -13.14
C GLU A 32 -13.88 11.89 -12.75
N PRO A 33 -14.69 12.37 -11.77
CA PRO A 33 -15.99 11.78 -11.52
C PRO A 33 -16.83 11.88 -12.80
N SER A 34 -17.42 10.77 -13.23
CA SER A 34 -18.29 10.71 -14.40
C SER A 34 -19.45 11.68 -14.25
N ALA A 35 -19.69 12.44 -15.31
CA ALA A 35 -20.82 13.28 -15.63
C ALA A 35 -21.75 13.72 -14.48
N TYR A 36 -22.01 15.04 -14.41
CA TYR A 36 -23.02 15.69 -13.59
C TYR A 36 -24.22 14.78 -13.30
N VAL A 37 -24.25 14.22 -12.10
CA VAL A 37 -25.46 13.60 -11.57
C VAL A 37 -26.21 14.71 -10.87
N ALA A 38 -27.33 15.17 -11.47
CA ALA A 38 -28.20 16.12 -10.80
C ALA A 38 -28.78 15.45 -9.55
N THR A 39 -28.14 15.68 -8.40
CA THR A 39 -28.71 15.26 -7.13
C THR A 39 -29.74 16.30 -6.71
N ASN A 40 -30.94 15.87 -6.37
CA ASN A 40 -31.95 16.73 -5.70
C ASN A 40 -31.59 16.92 -4.21
N CYS A 41 -30.26 16.97 -3.90
CA CYS A 41 -29.72 17.00 -2.56
C CYS A 41 -28.81 18.23 -2.42
N ASP A 42 -29.19 19.19 -1.60
CA ASP A 42 -28.40 20.37 -1.32
C ASP A 42 -27.23 20.05 -0.35
N HIS A 43 -26.44 21.05 -0.01
CA HIS A 43 -25.30 20.90 0.89
C HIS A 43 -25.71 20.30 2.25
N ALA A 44 -26.82 20.74 2.84
CA ALA A 44 -27.29 20.25 4.14
C ALA A 44 -27.75 18.78 4.06
N CYS A 45 -28.38 18.40 2.96
CA CYS A 45 -28.77 17.04 2.66
C CYS A 45 -27.53 16.13 2.54
N LEU A 46 -26.53 16.50 1.74
CA LEU A 46 -25.31 15.69 1.53
C LEU A 46 -24.49 15.55 2.82
N THR A 47 -24.27 16.63 3.57
CA THR A 47 -23.61 16.55 4.88
C THR A 47 -24.45 15.76 5.88
N GLY A 48 -25.78 15.73 5.72
CA GLY A 48 -26.68 14.86 6.46
C GLY A 48 -26.41 13.36 6.23
N TYR A 49 -26.12 12.96 4.97
CA TYR A 49 -25.69 11.59 4.66
C TYR A 49 -24.34 11.25 5.34
N ALA A 50 -23.37 12.19 5.30
CA ALA A 50 -22.09 11.98 5.97
C ALA A 50 -22.27 11.80 7.49
N ARG A 51 -23.04 12.66 8.15
CA ARG A 51 -23.37 12.53 9.59
C ARG A 51 -24.13 11.23 9.89
N GLY A 52 -25.10 10.87 9.04
CA GLY A 52 -25.85 9.61 9.16
C GLY A 52 -24.94 8.38 9.08
N TYR A 53 -23.99 8.38 8.14
CA TYR A 53 -22.98 7.34 8.04
C TYR A 53 -22.10 7.27 9.30
N MET A 54 -21.61 8.40 9.82
CA MET A 54 -20.80 8.43 11.04
C MET A 54 -21.58 7.94 12.27
N GLN A 55 -22.87 8.24 12.35
CA GLN A 55 -23.74 7.71 13.42
C GLN A 55 -23.97 6.19 13.29
N ALA A 56 -24.13 5.68 12.07
CA ALA A 56 -24.23 4.26 11.80
C ALA A 56 -22.95 3.52 12.16
N LEU A 57 -21.80 4.09 11.79
CA LEU A 57 -20.47 3.59 12.14
C LEU A 57 -20.28 3.50 13.65
N ALA A 58 -20.61 4.58 14.39
CA ALA A 58 -20.51 4.62 15.85
C ALA A 58 -21.34 3.53 16.54
N LYS A 59 -22.47 3.14 15.92
CA LYS A 59 -23.37 2.09 16.42
C LYS A 59 -23.05 0.69 15.89
N LYS A 60 -22.07 0.59 14.97
CA LYS A 60 -21.77 -0.64 14.21
C LYS A 60 -23.01 -1.22 13.49
N ASP A 61 -23.90 -0.34 13.02
CA ASP A 61 -25.15 -0.71 12.37
C ASP A 61 -25.23 -0.11 10.96
N PRO A 62 -24.72 -0.83 9.94
CA PRO A 62 -24.71 -0.33 8.56
C PRO A 62 -26.11 -0.13 7.99
N SER A 63 -27.17 -0.76 8.57
CA SER A 63 -28.55 -0.59 8.09
C SER A 63 -29.08 0.82 8.28
N LYS A 64 -28.42 1.65 9.09
CA LYS A 64 -28.79 3.05 9.37
C LYS A 64 -28.13 4.05 8.41
N ALA A 65 -27.25 3.61 7.51
CA ALA A 65 -26.45 4.51 6.67
C ALA A 65 -27.00 4.74 5.25
N HIS A 66 -28.22 4.28 4.94
CA HIS A 66 -28.83 4.42 3.59
C HIS A 66 -27.92 3.95 2.45
N LEU A 67 -27.29 2.78 2.61
CA LEU A 67 -26.34 2.23 1.65
C LEU A 67 -27.03 1.60 0.44
N ALA A 68 -26.44 1.74 -0.73
CA ALA A 68 -26.77 0.93 -1.89
C ALA A 68 -26.36 -0.53 -1.68
N ALA A 69 -27.06 -1.47 -2.30
CA ALA A 69 -26.78 -2.90 -2.16
C ALA A 69 -25.34 -3.29 -2.60
N ASN A 70 -24.80 -2.54 -3.55
CA ASN A 70 -23.46 -2.73 -4.12
C ASN A 70 -22.51 -1.59 -3.76
N VAL A 71 -22.68 -0.98 -2.58
CA VAL A 71 -21.80 0.09 -2.10
C VAL A 71 -20.33 -0.32 -2.17
N ARG A 72 -19.49 0.52 -2.75
CA ARG A 72 -18.05 0.34 -2.78
C ARG A 72 -17.41 1.00 -1.57
N TYR A 73 -16.89 0.21 -0.65
CA TYR A 73 -16.22 0.69 0.56
C TYR A 73 -14.73 0.39 0.54
N THR A 74 -13.92 1.38 0.92
CA THR A 74 -12.49 1.19 1.11
C THR A 74 -12.00 1.75 2.43
N GLU A 75 -11.01 1.09 3.04
CA GLU A 75 -10.22 1.60 4.13
C GLU A 75 -8.74 1.56 3.73
N ASN A 76 -8.06 2.70 3.81
CA ASN A 76 -6.64 2.82 3.45
C ASN A 76 -6.32 2.18 2.08
N ASN A 77 -7.14 2.47 1.08
CA ASN A 77 -7.06 1.97 -0.30
C ASN A 77 -7.29 0.45 -0.48
N VAL A 78 -7.83 -0.22 0.50
CA VAL A 78 -8.24 -1.63 0.38
C VAL A 78 -9.75 -1.72 0.31
N VAL A 79 -10.28 -2.44 -0.69
CA VAL A 79 -11.72 -2.72 -0.80
C VAL A 79 -12.11 -3.71 0.28
N LEU A 80 -13.08 -3.36 1.11
CA LEU A 80 -13.55 -4.15 2.24
C LEU A 80 -15.08 -4.31 2.21
N SER A 81 -15.58 -5.27 2.99
CA SER A 81 -17.01 -5.46 3.22
C SER A 81 -17.51 -4.48 4.28
N LEU A 82 -18.24 -3.44 3.85
CA LEU A 82 -18.78 -2.42 4.75
C LEU A 82 -19.66 -3.05 5.84
N GLY A 83 -19.46 -2.63 7.08
CA GLY A 83 -20.18 -3.16 8.25
C GLY A 83 -19.59 -4.43 8.86
N HIS A 84 -18.65 -5.09 8.16
CA HIS A 84 -18.14 -6.40 8.56
C HIS A 84 -16.61 -6.46 8.70
N GLU A 85 -15.90 -5.46 8.17
CA GLU A 85 -14.44 -5.46 8.13
C GLU A 85 -13.86 -4.08 8.47
N GLY A 86 -12.56 -4.05 8.77
CA GLY A 86 -11.83 -2.82 9.09
C GLY A 86 -12.36 -2.13 10.34
N ILE A 87 -12.40 -0.81 10.32
CA ILE A 87 -12.82 0.02 11.46
C ILE A 87 -14.26 -0.26 11.92
N TRP A 88 -15.12 -0.80 11.07
CA TRP A 88 -16.48 -1.18 11.46
C TRP A 88 -16.51 -2.21 12.58
N ASN A 89 -15.48 -3.06 12.69
CA ASN A 89 -15.38 -4.03 13.77
C ASN A 89 -14.85 -3.42 15.07
N THR A 90 -13.98 -2.43 14.96
CA THR A 90 -13.13 -1.95 16.07
C THR A 90 -13.53 -0.59 16.62
N ILE A 91 -14.39 0.17 15.91
CA ILE A 91 -14.89 1.48 16.35
C ILE A 91 -15.53 1.40 17.74
N THR A 92 -15.24 2.37 18.62
CA THR A 92 -15.83 2.52 19.96
C THR A 92 -16.45 3.89 20.18
N GLY A 93 -16.15 4.87 19.31
CA GLY A 93 -16.73 6.20 19.39
C GLY A 93 -16.43 7.06 18.18
N VAL A 94 -17.22 8.12 18.01
CA VAL A 94 -17.02 9.16 16.97
C VAL A 94 -17.04 10.51 17.65
N ALA A 95 -16.05 11.36 17.36
CA ALA A 95 -16.03 12.73 17.87
C ALA A 95 -17.21 13.53 17.29
N PRO A 96 -17.81 14.44 18.09
CA PRO A 96 -19.03 15.14 17.68
C PRO A 96 -18.81 16.16 16.56
N ASN A 97 -17.58 16.65 16.40
CA ASN A 97 -17.25 17.74 15.50
C ASN A 97 -16.25 17.24 14.45
N GLY A 98 -16.68 17.23 13.18
CA GLY A 98 -15.83 16.97 12.03
C GLY A 98 -15.88 18.15 11.06
N LEU A 99 -14.83 18.35 10.28
CA LEU A 99 -14.87 19.20 9.11
C LEU A 99 -15.77 18.53 8.08
N GLU A 100 -16.81 19.22 7.66
CA GLU A 100 -17.78 18.75 6.67
C GLU A 100 -17.69 19.59 5.39
N ALA A 101 -17.78 18.94 4.24
CA ALA A 101 -17.88 19.59 2.94
C ALA A 101 -18.82 18.80 2.04
N ALA A 102 -19.43 19.46 1.06
CA ALA A 102 -20.32 18.81 0.11
C ALA A 102 -20.23 19.44 -1.28
N ASP A 103 -20.31 18.60 -2.31
CA ASP A 103 -20.37 18.99 -3.70
C ASP A 103 -21.73 18.61 -4.27
N VAL A 104 -22.63 19.58 -4.35
CA VAL A 104 -24.01 19.38 -4.84
C VAL A 104 -24.08 18.98 -6.31
N SER A 105 -23.04 19.29 -7.09
CA SER A 105 -23.01 18.99 -8.52
C SER A 105 -22.66 17.54 -8.82
N THR A 106 -21.92 16.87 -7.92
CA THR A 106 -21.48 15.49 -8.09
C THR A 106 -22.09 14.53 -7.06
N GLY A 107 -22.80 15.04 -6.04
CA GLY A 107 -23.36 14.24 -4.97
C GLY A 107 -22.33 13.74 -3.96
N GLU A 108 -21.19 14.42 -3.88
CA GLU A 108 -20.10 14.05 -2.97
C GLU A 108 -20.24 14.75 -1.61
N ALA A 109 -19.90 14.04 -0.53
CA ALA A 109 -19.73 14.64 0.79
C ALA A 109 -18.45 14.10 1.45
N ALA A 110 -17.85 14.91 2.30
CA ALA A 110 -16.68 14.55 3.10
C ALA A 110 -16.91 14.85 4.57
N TRP A 111 -16.26 14.03 5.40
CA TRP A 111 -16.15 14.23 6.83
C TRP A 111 -14.71 13.93 7.26
N ILE A 112 -14.05 14.87 7.93
CA ILE A 112 -12.69 14.74 8.42
C ILE A 112 -12.71 15.03 9.92
N GLY A 113 -12.12 14.17 10.74
CA GLY A 113 -12.11 14.36 12.19
C GLY A 113 -11.41 13.22 12.92
N THR A 114 -11.90 12.90 14.10
CA THR A 114 -11.36 11.82 14.93
C THR A 114 -12.45 10.84 15.33
N VAL A 115 -12.05 9.59 15.43
CA VAL A 115 -12.89 8.52 15.98
C VAL A 115 -12.10 7.78 17.06
N GLU A 116 -12.78 6.96 17.84
CA GLU A 116 -12.15 6.10 18.83
C GLU A 116 -12.20 4.65 18.36
N GLU A 117 -11.04 4.02 18.26
CA GLU A 117 -10.89 2.62 17.87
C GLU A 117 -10.29 1.83 19.04
N LEU A 118 -11.04 0.84 19.57
CA LEU A 118 -10.64 0.04 20.74
C LEU A 118 -10.22 0.89 21.95
N GLY A 119 -10.86 2.06 22.11
CA GLY A 119 -10.56 3.01 23.20
C GLY A 119 -9.43 4.00 22.90
N GLU A 120 -8.75 3.88 21.76
CA GLU A 120 -7.68 4.78 21.35
C GLU A 120 -8.15 5.76 20.26
N PRO A 121 -7.79 7.05 20.34
CA PRO A 121 -8.17 8.02 19.33
C PRO A 121 -7.36 7.85 18.06
N VAL A 122 -8.03 7.88 16.90
CA VAL A 122 -7.42 7.83 15.56
C VAL A 122 -7.99 8.94 14.69
N TYR A 123 -7.20 9.44 13.73
CA TYR A 123 -7.72 10.37 12.73
C TYR A 123 -8.49 9.60 11.65
N TYR A 124 -9.56 10.21 11.18
CA TYR A 124 -10.47 9.62 10.22
C TYR A 124 -10.88 10.63 9.16
N GLY A 125 -10.58 10.32 7.92
CA GLY A 125 -11.05 11.07 6.76
C GLY A 125 -11.94 10.20 5.89
N MET A 126 -13.09 10.74 5.49
CA MET A 126 -14.06 10.03 4.68
C MET A 126 -14.55 10.90 3.53
N ARG A 127 -14.64 10.31 2.36
CA ARG A 127 -15.45 10.79 1.25
C ARG A 127 -16.55 9.77 0.96
N LEU A 128 -17.77 10.22 0.71
CA LEU A 128 -18.85 9.38 0.21
C LEU A 128 -19.53 10.03 -1.00
N ARG A 129 -20.15 9.20 -1.83
CA ARG A 129 -20.97 9.63 -2.96
C ARG A 129 -22.38 9.12 -2.82
N VAL A 130 -23.33 10.02 -3.08
CA VAL A 130 -24.77 9.76 -3.01
C VAL A 130 -25.34 9.78 -4.42
N GLU A 131 -25.99 8.70 -4.82
CA GLU A 131 -26.79 8.59 -6.04
C GLU A 131 -28.17 8.02 -5.67
N ASP A 132 -29.22 8.53 -6.27
CA ASP A 132 -30.60 8.07 -6.04
C ASP A 132 -30.95 7.92 -4.53
N LYS A 133 -30.51 8.87 -3.71
CA LYS A 133 -30.72 8.89 -2.25
C LYS A 133 -30.05 7.73 -1.50
N GLN A 134 -29.05 7.08 -2.10
CA GLN A 134 -28.28 6.03 -1.48
C GLN A 134 -26.79 6.34 -1.57
N ILE A 135 -26.04 5.93 -0.57
CA ILE A 135 -24.57 5.99 -0.58
C ILE A 135 -24.06 4.85 -1.45
N VAL A 136 -23.43 5.18 -2.58
CA VAL A 136 -22.87 4.21 -3.55
C VAL A 136 -21.38 3.98 -3.37
N GLU A 137 -20.67 4.96 -2.82
CA GLU A 137 -19.22 4.86 -2.54
C GLU A 137 -18.90 5.44 -1.17
N VAL A 138 -17.97 4.80 -0.50
CA VAL A 138 -17.34 5.29 0.74
C VAL A 138 -15.83 5.01 0.67
N GLU A 139 -15.04 6.05 0.69
CA GLU A 139 -13.58 6.00 0.70
C GLU A 139 -13.06 6.56 2.02
N THR A 140 -12.26 5.78 2.76
CA THR A 140 -11.79 6.20 4.07
C THR A 140 -10.29 6.07 4.23
N ILE A 141 -9.71 7.05 4.94
CA ILE A 141 -8.35 7.02 5.45
C ILE A 141 -8.40 7.00 6.97
N VAL A 142 -7.87 5.94 7.57
CA VAL A 142 -7.79 5.75 9.02
C VAL A 142 -6.32 5.83 9.43
N VAL A 143 -5.99 6.84 10.24
CA VAL A 143 -4.61 7.11 10.66
C VAL A 143 -4.41 6.64 12.08
N ARG A 144 -3.64 5.58 12.23
CA ARG A 144 -3.28 4.96 13.49
C ARG A 144 -1.85 5.32 13.87
N LYS A 145 -1.57 5.50 15.15
CA LYS A 145 -0.21 5.83 15.63
C LYS A 145 0.67 4.58 15.64
N VAL A 146 1.10 4.13 14.46
CA VAL A 146 1.88 2.90 14.30
C VAL A 146 2.94 3.03 13.20
N GLY A 147 3.99 2.23 13.30
CA GLY A 147 5.03 2.12 12.27
C GLY A 147 5.94 3.34 12.19
N LEU A 148 6.07 3.90 11.00
CA LEU A 148 6.91 5.06 10.72
C LEU A 148 6.46 6.30 11.49
N PRO A 149 7.40 7.20 11.85
CA PRO A 149 7.06 8.46 12.50
C PRO A 149 6.22 9.32 11.55
N LEU A 150 4.94 9.48 11.89
CA LEU A 150 4.02 10.43 11.27
C LEU A 150 3.86 11.66 12.16
N PRO A 151 3.57 12.83 11.58
CA PRO A 151 2.89 13.88 12.36
C PRO A 151 1.63 13.26 12.97
N PHE A 152 1.50 13.32 14.28
CA PHE A 152 0.33 12.79 14.97
C PHE A 152 0.12 13.63 16.24
N GLY A 153 -0.82 14.56 16.15
CA GLY A 153 -1.19 15.44 17.25
C GLY A 153 -2.02 14.74 18.31
N ASP A 154 -2.46 15.50 19.29
CA ASP A 154 -3.43 15.01 20.27
C ASP A 154 -4.83 14.96 19.62
N ALA A 155 -5.20 13.78 19.15
CA ALA A 155 -6.46 13.59 18.43
C ALA A 155 -7.71 13.93 19.27
N LYS A 156 -7.61 13.91 20.62
CA LYS A 156 -8.69 14.33 21.52
C LYS A 156 -8.87 15.85 21.55
N LYS A 157 -7.87 16.60 21.08
CA LYS A 157 -7.86 18.07 21.06
C LYS A 157 -7.96 18.64 19.65
N LEU A 158 -8.32 17.82 18.66
CA LEU A 158 -8.49 18.31 17.29
C LEU A 158 -9.58 19.40 17.25
N VAL A 159 -9.21 20.55 16.74
CA VAL A 159 -10.13 21.66 16.43
C VAL A 159 -9.90 22.06 14.98
N HIS A 160 -10.97 22.03 14.20
CA HIS A 160 -10.95 22.47 12.81
C HIS A 160 -11.00 24.00 12.72
N ASP A 161 -10.32 24.55 11.69
CA ASP A 161 -10.43 25.99 11.41
C ASP A 161 -11.88 26.33 10.98
N PRO A 162 -12.56 27.27 11.67
CA PRO A 162 -13.95 27.61 11.34
C PRO A 162 -14.14 28.14 9.92
N ALA A 163 -13.08 28.62 9.29
CA ALA A 163 -13.11 29.09 7.92
C ALA A 163 -13.63 28.03 6.93
N PHE A 164 -13.46 26.74 7.19
CA PHE A 164 -13.97 25.69 6.29
C PHE A 164 -15.50 25.68 6.20
N ALA A 165 -16.20 26.06 7.27
CA ALA A 165 -17.66 26.12 7.27
C ALA A 165 -18.22 27.44 6.69
N GLU A 166 -17.38 28.46 6.53
CA GLU A 166 -17.77 29.78 6.08
C GLU A 166 -18.21 29.78 4.61
N VAL A 167 -19.42 30.28 4.34
CA VAL A 167 -19.89 30.57 2.98
C VAL A 167 -19.25 31.87 2.50
N LEU A 168 -18.51 31.81 1.41
CA LEU A 168 -17.80 32.96 0.89
C LEU A 168 -18.77 33.97 0.23
N PRO A 169 -18.53 35.26 0.38
CA PRO A 169 -19.22 36.27 -0.39
C PRO A 169 -18.92 36.08 -1.89
N PRO A 170 -19.87 36.41 -2.79
CA PRO A 170 -19.76 36.09 -4.22
C PRO A 170 -18.49 36.56 -4.90
N GLU A 171 -17.94 37.69 -4.52
CA GLU A 171 -16.72 38.28 -5.06
C GLU A 171 -15.45 37.48 -4.73
N GLN A 172 -15.47 36.72 -3.63
CA GLN A 172 -14.36 35.85 -3.21
C GLN A 172 -14.47 34.41 -3.76
N ARG A 173 -15.62 34.06 -4.33
CA ARG A 173 -15.82 32.72 -4.93
C ARG A 173 -15.07 32.61 -6.24
N ARG A 174 -14.70 31.39 -6.58
CA ARG A 174 -14.08 31.05 -7.87
C ARG A 174 -14.80 29.83 -8.45
N SER A 175 -14.76 29.72 -9.80
CA SER A 175 -15.35 28.58 -10.50
C SER A 175 -14.67 27.27 -10.08
N ARG A 176 -15.37 26.17 -10.30
CA ARG A 176 -14.94 24.81 -10.05
C ARG A 176 -13.57 24.53 -10.66
N GLU A 177 -13.38 24.90 -11.94
CA GLU A 177 -12.15 24.69 -12.66
C GLU A 177 -10.99 25.49 -12.03
N ARG A 178 -11.27 26.72 -11.57
CA ARG A 178 -10.25 27.55 -10.91
C ARG A 178 -9.88 26.99 -9.54
N LEU A 179 -10.85 26.55 -8.74
CA LEU A 179 -10.60 25.92 -7.44
C LEU A 179 -9.75 24.65 -7.61
N ARG A 180 -10.11 23.79 -8.58
CA ARG A 180 -9.34 22.60 -8.94
C ARG A 180 -7.91 22.95 -9.36
N ALA A 181 -7.73 23.92 -10.24
CA ALA A 181 -6.41 24.34 -10.72
C ALA A 181 -5.52 24.86 -9.58
N VAL A 182 -6.09 25.59 -8.61
CA VAL A 182 -5.38 26.06 -7.43
C VAL A 182 -4.93 24.88 -6.55
N ALA A 183 -5.79 23.91 -6.28
CA ALA A 183 -5.44 22.73 -5.52
C ALA A 183 -4.40 21.86 -6.26
N ASP A 184 -4.51 21.71 -7.60
CA ASP A 184 -3.52 20.96 -8.39
C ASP A 184 -2.14 21.65 -8.40
N SER A 185 -2.11 22.99 -8.45
CA SER A 185 -0.87 23.74 -8.40
C SER A 185 -0.12 23.57 -7.06
N TYR A 186 -0.85 23.28 -5.96
CA TYR A 186 -0.24 22.90 -4.69
C TYR A 186 0.52 21.57 -4.83
N PHE A 187 -0.11 20.55 -5.39
CA PHE A 187 0.55 19.25 -5.58
C PHE A 187 1.74 19.34 -6.54
N ASN A 188 1.66 20.18 -7.58
CA ASN A 188 2.81 20.46 -8.44
C ASN A 188 3.97 21.12 -7.68
N THR A 189 3.65 22.05 -6.78
CA THR A 189 4.64 22.69 -5.89
C THR A 189 5.31 21.68 -4.97
N VAL A 190 4.52 20.78 -4.36
CA VAL A 190 5.04 19.73 -3.47
C VAL A 190 5.89 18.71 -4.24
N GLU A 191 5.50 18.34 -5.45
CA GLU A 191 6.20 17.33 -6.25
C GLU A 191 7.58 17.81 -6.70
N LEU A 192 7.68 19.02 -7.24
CA LEU A 192 8.94 19.58 -7.72
C LEU A 192 9.83 20.04 -6.57
N ASN A 193 9.25 20.75 -5.62
CA ASN A 193 9.88 21.23 -4.38
C ASN A 193 11.33 21.71 -4.55
N ASP A 194 11.59 22.48 -5.60
CA ASP A 194 12.89 23.03 -5.98
C ASP A 194 13.06 24.51 -5.59
N GLY A 195 12.08 25.06 -4.88
CA GLY A 195 11.97 26.47 -4.48
C GLY A 195 11.03 27.29 -5.37
N ILE A 196 10.58 26.73 -6.51
CA ILE A 196 9.56 27.36 -7.34
C ILE A 196 8.19 27.03 -6.76
N VAL A 197 7.37 28.07 -6.54
CA VAL A 197 6.04 27.94 -5.97
C VAL A 197 4.99 28.22 -7.04
N PHE A 198 4.19 27.23 -7.38
CA PHE A 198 3.10 27.34 -8.36
C PHE A 198 1.77 27.71 -7.70
N ALA A 199 1.57 27.28 -6.45
CA ALA A 199 0.34 27.51 -5.72
C ALA A 199 0.24 28.97 -5.24
N PRO A 200 -0.89 29.64 -5.46
CA PRO A 200 -1.14 30.96 -4.89
C PRO A 200 -1.56 30.79 -3.43
N PHE A 201 -0.65 31.08 -2.50
CA PHE A 201 -0.95 31.08 -1.07
C PHE A 201 -1.44 32.45 -0.58
N ASP A 202 -2.34 32.43 0.39
CA ASP A 202 -2.66 33.58 1.21
C ASP A 202 -1.50 33.84 2.19
N ASP A 203 -1.25 35.09 2.57
CA ASP A 203 -0.14 35.42 3.47
C ASP A 203 -0.31 34.79 4.85
N ASP A 204 -1.56 34.58 5.29
CA ASP A 204 -1.94 33.92 6.53
C ASP A 204 -2.16 32.41 6.38
N CYS A 205 -1.68 31.79 5.29
CA CYS A 205 -1.88 30.37 5.04
C CYS A 205 -1.32 29.51 6.18
N ALA A 206 -2.19 28.61 6.70
CA ALA A 206 -1.80 27.60 7.67
C ALA A 206 -2.18 26.19 7.19
N ARG A 207 -1.31 25.22 7.51
CA ARG A 207 -1.52 23.81 7.19
C ARG A 207 -1.48 22.96 8.46
N THR A 208 -2.53 22.15 8.63
CA THR A 208 -2.66 21.16 9.70
C THR A 208 -2.56 19.77 9.09
N GLU A 209 -1.66 18.94 9.62
CA GLU A 209 -1.40 17.58 9.18
C GLU A 209 -1.56 16.62 10.36
N ASN A 210 -2.52 15.68 10.29
CA ASN A 210 -2.87 14.78 11.40
C ASN A 210 -2.90 15.54 12.76
N GLY A 211 -3.60 16.68 12.79
CA GLY A 211 -3.81 17.49 13.99
C GLY A 211 -2.63 18.35 14.44
N ILE A 212 -1.54 18.40 13.70
CA ILE A 212 -0.40 19.28 13.98
C ILE A 212 -0.37 20.42 12.97
N VAL A 213 -0.29 21.67 13.44
CA VAL A 213 -0.07 22.84 12.57
C VAL A 213 1.40 22.84 12.14
N THR A 214 1.68 22.26 10.98
CA THR A 214 3.05 22.06 10.47
C THR A 214 3.68 23.32 9.89
N THR A 215 2.91 24.39 9.74
CA THR A 215 3.38 25.71 9.31
C THR A 215 3.63 26.69 10.46
N ALA A 216 3.30 26.31 11.71
CA ALA A 216 3.56 27.16 12.86
C ALA A 216 5.05 27.21 13.20
N ALA A 217 5.54 28.40 13.57
CA ALA A 217 6.93 28.59 13.99
C ALA A 217 7.23 27.74 15.25
N GLY A 218 8.40 27.10 15.26
CA GLY A 218 8.90 26.36 16.43
C GLY A 218 8.25 24.99 16.67
N THR A 219 7.46 24.45 15.74
CA THR A 219 6.88 23.11 15.86
C THR A 219 8.00 22.07 15.73
N ALA A 220 8.39 21.46 16.85
CA ALA A 220 9.51 20.54 16.93
C ALA A 220 9.31 19.30 16.04
N GLY A 221 10.38 18.92 15.32
CA GLY A 221 10.39 17.73 14.44
C GLY A 221 9.64 17.88 13.12
N ASN A 222 9.08 19.05 12.84
CA ASN A 222 8.29 19.33 11.64
C ASN A 222 8.90 20.45 10.78
N ALA A 223 8.37 20.61 9.57
CA ALA A 223 8.75 21.67 8.65
C ALA A 223 8.65 23.08 9.27
N GLY A 224 7.71 23.33 10.19
CA GLY A 224 7.56 24.59 10.91
C GLY A 224 8.75 24.96 11.80
N SER A 225 9.58 24.00 12.21
CA SER A 225 10.84 24.28 12.93
C SER A 225 11.91 24.88 12.02
N ILE A 226 11.77 24.73 10.70
CA ILE A 226 12.71 25.18 9.68
C ILE A 226 12.23 26.50 9.07
N ALA A 227 10.94 26.57 8.73
CA ALA A 227 10.31 27.76 8.17
C ALA A 227 8.84 27.82 8.56
N ALA A 228 8.36 28.99 8.97
CA ALA A 228 6.94 29.24 9.20
C ALA A 228 6.22 29.62 7.90
N GLY A 229 4.92 29.30 7.82
CA GLY A 229 4.04 29.62 6.69
C GLY A 229 4.14 28.64 5.52
N CYS A 230 3.06 28.54 4.75
CA CYS A 230 2.96 27.60 3.64
C CYS A 230 4.01 27.84 2.57
N GLU A 231 4.05 29.05 2.04
CA GLU A 231 4.91 29.41 0.88
C GLU A 231 6.41 29.28 1.20
N ASN A 232 6.83 29.71 2.40
CA ASN A 232 8.24 29.71 2.78
C ASN A 232 8.83 28.30 2.86
N GLN A 233 8.05 27.31 3.29
CA GLN A 233 8.48 25.92 3.35
C GLN A 233 8.78 25.38 1.94
N PHE A 234 7.94 25.70 0.95
CA PHE A 234 8.14 25.30 -0.44
C PHE A 234 9.30 26.07 -1.09
N LYS A 235 9.46 27.36 -0.81
CA LYS A 235 10.62 28.15 -1.26
C LYS A 235 11.95 27.58 -0.76
N LEU A 236 11.97 26.96 0.42
CA LEU A 236 13.14 26.26 0.95
C LEU A 236 13.35 24.87 0.35
N GLY A 237 12.37 24.28 -0.33
CA GLY A 237 12.50 22.95 -0.92
C GLY A 237 12.64 21.84 0.12
N ILE A 238 11.97 21.94 1.28
CA ILE A 238 12.10 20.96 2.37
C ILE A 238 11.39 19.63 2.10
N TYR A 239 10.51 19.57 1.09
CA TYR A 239 9.77 18.38 0.69
C TYR A 239 10.36 17.64 -0.52
N ARG A 240 11.64 17.86 -0.85
CA ARG A 240 12.37 17.15 -1.93
C ARG A 240 12.45 15.64 -1.76
N ILE A 241 11.97 15.11 -0.64
CA ILE A 241 11.84 13.69 -0.37
C ILE A 241 10.77 13.02 -1.24
N ASN A 242 9.83 13.79 -1.79
CA ASN A 242 8.81 13.28 -2.69
C ASN A 242 9.41 12.97 -4.06
N LYS A 243 9.30 11.73 -4.52
CA LYS A 243 9.71 11.34 -5.87
C LYS A 243 8.67 11.71 -6.92
N ARG A 244 7.39 11.56 -6.54
CA ARG A 244 6.23 11.86 -7.39
C ARG A 244 4.97 11.98 -6.55
N ILE A 245 3.99 12.71 -7.07
CA ILE A 245 2.64 12.80 -6.53
C ILE A 245 1.67 12.33 -7.60
N ARG A 246 1.02 11.20 -7.37
CA ARG A 246 0.22 10.49 -8.36
C ARG A 246 -1.22 10.26 -7.93
N GLU A 247 -2.06 9.88 -8.90
CA GLU A 247 -3.46 9.53 -8.68
C GLU A 247 -4.22 10.64 -7.96
N ARG A 248 -3.93 11.88 -8.33
CA ARG A 248 -4.57 13.06 -7.80
C ARG A 248 -6.02 13.10 -8.23
N ARG A 249 -6.94 13.11 -7.29
CA ARG A 249 -8.38 13.27 -7.53
C ARG A 249 -8.89 14.42 -6.70
N TYR A 250 -9.66 15.30 -7.31
CA TYR A 250 -10.35 16.42 -6.67
C TYR A 250 -11.80 16.00 -6.52
N ALA A 251 -12.01 15.07 -5.58
CA ALA A 251 -13.25 14.32 -5.47
C ALA A 251 -14.45 15.19 -5.12
N LEU A 252 -14.22 16.31 -4.40
CA LEU A 252 -15.28 17.22 -3.98
C LEU A 252 -14.84 18.66 -4.16
N ILE A 253 -15.69 19.50 -4.75
CA ILE A 253 -15.46 20.95 -4.91
C ILE A 253 -16.73 21.70 -4.51
N ASP A 254 -16.67 22.37 -3.35
CA ASP A 254 -17.73 23.27 -2.84
C ASP A 254 -17.42 24.70 -3.27
N GLU A 255 -18.06 25.17 -4.34
CA GLU A 255 -17.83 26.51 -4.88
C GLU A 255 -18.35 27.62 -3.96
N GLU A 256 -19.39 27.37 -3.17
CA GLU A 256 -19.93 28.36 -2.26
C GLU A 256 -19.00 28.65 -1.09
N ARG A 257 -18.32 27.61 -0.60
CA ARG A 257 -17.38 27.72 0.52
C ARG A 257 -15.93 27.81 0.06
N GLY A 258 -15.67 27.64 -1.24
CA GLY A 258 -14.32 27.59 -1.77
C GLY A 258 -13.51 26.42 -1.17
N VAL A 259 -14.17 25.27 -0.95
CA VAL A 259 -13.52 24.09 -0.38
C VAL A 259 -13.26 23.05 -1.46
N VAL A 260 -12.04 22.55 -1.53
CA VAL A 260 -11.67 21.40 -2.37
C VAL A 260 -11.20 20.28 -1.47
N VAL A 261 -11.76 19.08 -1.62
CA VAL A 261 -11.25 17.87 -0.98
C VAL A 261 -10.58 17.01 -2.04
N ALA A 262 -9.28 16.78 -1.86
CA ALA A 262 -8.46 16.01 -2.77
C ALA A 262 -7.95 14.72 -2.11
N THR A 263 -7.70 13.70 -2.94
CA THR A 263 -7.00 12.46 -2.56
C THR A 263 -5.82 12.24 -3.50
N GLY A 264 -4.82 11.50 -3.04
CA GLY A 264 -3.65 11.18 -3.84
C GLY A 264 -2.60 10.41 -3.06
N PHE A 265 -1.47 10.19 -3.73
CA PHE A 265 -0.31 9.51 -3.13
C PHE A 265 0.95 10.33 -3.29
N PHE A 266 1.73 10.41 -2.22
CA PHE A 266 3.08 10.95 -2.24
C PHE A 266 4.05 9.79 -2.11
N ASP A 267 4.81 9.53 -3.17
CA ASP A 267 5.77 8.42 -3.20
C ASP A 267 7.15 8.89 -2.73
N HIS A 268 7.64 8.25 -1.68
CA HIS A 268 8.97 8.42 -1.14
C HIS A 268 9.82 7.23 -1.56
N ALA A 269 10.56 7.35 -2.64
CA ALA A 269 11.42 6.27 -3.14
C ALA A 269 12.66 6.06 -2.27
N ASN A 270 12.97 7.05 -1.43
CA ASN A 270 14.09 7.02 -0.49
C ASN A 270 15.44 6.70 -1.15
N THR A 271 15.75 7.44 -2.22
CA THR A 271 16.97 7.23 -3.03
C THR A 271 18.19 7.95 -2.50
N PHE A 272 18.06 8.76 -1.44
CA PHE A 272 19.14 9.55 -0.84
C PHE A 272 18.97 9.67 0.68
N ASP A 273 20.09 9.80 1.41
CA ASP A 273 20.09 10.01 2.87
C ASP A 273 20.02 11.49 3.25
N ASN A 274 20.57 12.34 2.40
CA ASN A 274 20.65 13.77 2.62
C ASN A 274 20.25 14.52 1.34
N TYR A 275 19.65 15.68 1.52
CA TYR A 275 19.34 16.61 0.43
C TYR A 275 19.66 18.05 0.85
N LYS A 276 19.79 18.94 -0.12
CA LYS A 276 20.02 20.36 0.15
C LYS A 276 18.75 21.16 -0.05
N THR A 277 18.49 22.04 0.90
CA THR A 277 17.50 23.10 0.75
C THR A 277 18.03 24.20 -0.20
N THR A 278 17.14 25.07 -0.66
CA THR A 278 17.50 26.15 -1.60
C THR A 278 18.47 27.16 -1.00
N ASP A 279 18.51 27.32 0.35
CA ASP A 279 19.49 28.14 1.08
C ASP A 279 20.83 27.42 1.33
N GLY A 280 21.01 26.21 0.74
CA GLY A 280 22.25 25.44 0.78
C GLY A 280 22.46 24.57 2.02
N LYS A 281 21.56 24.59 3.00
CA LYS A 281 21.64 23.73 4.17
C LYS A 281 21.43 22.26 3.79
N THR A 282 22.17 21.36 4.42
CA THR A 282 22.01 19.94 4.25
C THR A 282 20.97 19.42 5.24
N MET A 283 19.91 18.81 4.71
CA MET A 283 18.88 18.13 5.47
C MET A 283 19.07 16.62 5.42
N LYS A 284 18.82 15.95 6.54
CA LYS A 284 18.81 14.49 6.60
C LYS A 284 17.37 14.00 6.45
N THR A 285 17.14 13.01 5.58
CA THR A 285 15.81 12.41 5.48
C THR A 285 15.48 11.61 6.74
N ALA A 286 14.26 11.79 7.25
CA ALA A 286 13.73 10.97 8.32
C ALA A 286 13.17 9.62 7.80
N LEU A 287 12.87 9.55 6.50
CA LEU A 287 12.35 8.36 5.85
C LEU A 287 13.51 7.44 5.48
N LYS A 288 13.46 6.19 5.91
CA LYS A 288 14.58 5.24 5.80
C LYS A 288 14.34 4.11 4.80
N TRP A 289 13.14 4.02 4.23
CA TRP A 289 12.78 3.01 3.24
C TRP A 289 11.66 3.50 2.32
N PRO A 290 11.53 2.90 1.12
CA PRO A 290 10.43 3.23 0.21
C PRO A 290 9.08 3.06 0.87
N ASN A 291 8.24 4.08 0.75
CA ASN A 291 6.87 4.10 1.23
C ASN A 291 6.05 5.09 0.40
N SER A 292 4.73 5.00 0.49
CA SER A 292 3.83 6.02 -0.02
C SER A 292 2.98 6.58 1.13
N ILE A 293 2.65 7.86 1.05
CA ILE A 293 1.58 8.47 1.83
C ILE A 293 0.32 8.40 0.99
N SER A 294 -0.77 7.89 1.57
CA SER A 294 -2.13 8.06 1.06
C SER A 294 -2.84 9.10 1.91
N LEU A 295 -3.52 10.05 1.28
CA LEU A 295 -4.07 11.21 1.95
C LEU A 295 -5.49 11.55 1.51
N VAL A 296 -6.20 12.22 2.43
CA VAL A 296 -7.35 13.07 2.14
C VAL A 296 -7.01 14.48 2.65
N GLU A 297 -7.11 15.48 1.78
CA GLU A 297 -6.65 16.84 2.06
C GLU A 297 -7.70 17.86 1.65
N ALA A 298 -8.15 18.67 2.59
CA ALA A 298 -9.10 19.74 2.40
C ALA A 298 -8.37 21.08 2.26
N PHE A 299 -8.69 21.81 1.19
CA PHE A 299 -8.19 23.16 0.91
C PHE A 299 -9.32 24.16 1.07
N LYS A 300 -9.13 25.20 1.88
CA LYS A 300 -9.95 26.40 1.88
C LYS A 300 -9.32 27.44 0.97
N ILE A 301 -10.02 27.78 -0.11
CA ILE A 301 -9.56 28.74 -1.12
C ILE A 301 -10.51 29.91 -1.12
N ARG A 302 -10.00 31.11 -0.84
CA ARG A 302 -10.74 32.37 -0.92
C ARG A 302 -10.02 33.31 -1.86
N ASP A 303 -10.74 34.01 -2.67
CA ASP A 303 -10.19 34.93 -3.70
C ASP A 303 -9.11 34.28 -4.58
N GLY A 304 -9.25 32.95 -4.82
CA GLY A 304 -8.33 32.17 -5.63
C GLY A 304 -6.96 31.89 -4.98
N ARG A 305 -6.83 32.08 -3.66
CA ARG A 305 -5.60 31.81 -2.88
C ARG A 305 -5.89 30.77 -1.79
N ILE A 306 -4.95 29.88 -1.56
CA ILE A 306 -5.05 28.86 -0.50
C ILE A 306 -4.88 29.53 0.86
N TYR A 307 -5.92 29.49 1.67
CA TYR A 307 -5.97 30.10 2.99
C TYR A 307 -5.75 29.07 4.11
N ARG A 308 -6.37 27.88 4.03
CA ARG A 308 -6.20 26.79 5.00
C ARG A 308 -6.04 25.47 4.29
N ILE A 309 -5.28 24.59 4.90
CA ILE A 309 -5.10 23.21 4.48
C ILE A 309 -5.27 22.31 5.70
N GLU A 310 -6.13 21.31 5.62
CA GLU A 310 -6.21 20.24 6.61
C GLU A 310 -6.05 18.89 5.91
N ALA A 311 -5.00 18.16 6.28
CA ALA A 311 -4.67 16.86 5.72
C ALA A 311 -4.73 15.76 6.78
N ILE A 312 -5.34 14.64 6.43
CA ILE A 312 -5.22 13.38 7.14
C ILE A 312 -4.55 12.40 6.20
N PHE A 313 -3.45 11.81 6.64
CA PHE A 313 -2.69 10.88 5.82
C PHE A 313 -2.02 9.79 6.65
N THR A 314 -1.83 8.64 6.01
CA THR A 314 -1.14 7.48 6.57
C THR A 314 -0.13 6.91 5.60
N TYR A 315 0.87 6.19 6.13
CA TYR A 315 1.77 5.41 5.29
C TYR A 315 1.07 4.14 4.80
N VAL A 316 1.31 3.86 3.52
CA VAL A 316 0.89 2.64 2.85
C VAL A 316 2.10 2.02 2.13
N PRO A 317 2.03 0.75 1.70
CA PRO A 317 3.07 0.15 0.88
C PRO A 317 3.46 1.03 -0.30
N TYR A 318 4.77 1.08 -0.59
CA TYR A 318 5.29 1.91 -1.66
C TYR A 318 4.60 1.60 -3.00
N PHE A 319 4.14 2.65 -3.68
CA PHE A 319 3.43 2.57 -4.94
C PHE A 319 2.05 1.90 -4.90
N MET A 320 1.45 1.72 -3.73
CA MET A 320 0.07 1.25 -3.61
C MET A 320 -0.88 2.15 -4.42
N HIS A 321 -1.92 1.57 -5.00
CA HIS A 321 -2.89 2.26 -5.85
C HIS A 321 -4.24 2.46 -5.16
N SER A 322 -4.95 3.54 -5.55
CA SER A 322 -6.34 3.73 -5.14
C SER A 322 -7.28 2.86 -5.96
N PRO A 323 -8.23 2.13 -5.33
CA PRO A 323 -9.27 1.42 -6.06
C PRO A 323 -10.23 2.36 -6.83
N PHE A 324 -10.25 3.65 -6.51
CA PHE A 324 -11.08 4.65 -7.18
C PHE A 324 -10.37 5.36 -8.34
N TYR A 325 -9.13 4.98 -8.64
CA TYR A 325 -8.40 5.51 -9.78
C TYR A 325 -8.36 4.47 -10.89
N GLU A 326 -8.83 4.81 -12.09
CA GLU A 326 -8.77 3.91 -13.24
C GLU A 326 -7.33 3.83 -13.77
N HIS A 327 -6.65 2.72 -13.47
CA HIS A 327 -5.36 2.44 -14.05
C HIS A 327 -5.53 1.95 -15.48
N GLN A 328 -5.09 2.75 -16.44
CA GLN A 328 -4.76 2.19 -17.74
C GLN A 328 -3.50 1.34 -17.57
N PRO A 329 -3.54 0.02 -17.84
CA PRO A 329 -2.32 -0.78 -17.84
C PRO A 329 -1.35 -0.13 -18.82
N ALA A 330 -0.15 0.18 -18.35
CA ALA A 330 0.89 0.74 -19.18
C ALA A 330 1.15 -0.22 -20.35
N ARG A 331 0.53 0.05 -21.50
CA ARG A 331 0.84 -0.65 -22.74
C ARG A 331 2.22 -0.20 -23.17
N ARG A 332 3.25 -0.93 -22.76
CA ARG A 332 4.51 -0.86 -23.47
C ARG A 332 4.31 -1.51 -24.84
N PRO A 333 4.58 -0.80 -25.94
CA PRO A 333 4.63 -1.43 -27.24
C PRO A 333 5.84 -2.38 -27.23
N VAL A 334 5.57 -3.68 -27.19
CA VAL A 334 6.60 -4.68 -27.39
C VAL A 334 6.73 -4.84 -28.90
N SER A 335 7.82 -4.38 -29.46
CA SER A 335 8.25 -4.81 -30.79
C SER A 335 8.65 -6.29 -30.65
N ALA A 336 7.77 -7.16 -31.08
CA ALA A 336 8.00 -8.60 -31.09
C ALA A 336 8.90 -8.96 -32.26
N ALA A 337 10.20 -9.00 -32.02
CA ALA A 337 11.06 -9.87 -32.79
C ALA A 337 11.00 -11.24 -32.13
N SER A 338 10.15 -12.13 -32.63
CA SER A 338 10.08 -13.51 -32.20
C SER A 338 11.29 -14.29 -32.75
N VAL A 339 12.37 -14.25 -31.99
CA VAL A 339 13.44 -15.24 -32.15
C VAL A 339 12.99 -16.47 -31.38
N GLN A 340 12.62 -17.53 -32.08
CA GLN A 340 12.40 -18.84 -31.47
C GLN A 340 13.74 -19.37 -30.95
N VAL A 341 14.05 -19.08 -29.70
CA VAL A 341 15.15 -19.68 -28.97
C VAL A 341 14.62 -20.97 -28.35
N LYS A 342 15.27 -22.12 -28.68
CA LYS A 342 14.98 -23.39 -27.99
C LYS A 342 15.06 -23.16 -26.47
N PRO A 343 14.11 -23.66 -25.68
CA PRO A 343 14.11 -23.49 -24.24
C PRO A 343 15.44 -24.00 -23.65
N LYS A 344 16.26 -23.12 -23.11
CA LYS A 344 17.47 -23.53 -22.39
C LYS A 344 17.04 -23.83 -20.96
N ALA A 345 17.10 -25.09 -20.56
CA ALA A 345 16.89 -25.49 -19.18
C ALA A 345 17.89 -24.76 -18.28
N CYS A 346 17.42 -24.18 -17.16
CA CYS A 346 18.24 -23.52 -16.17
C CYS A 346 18.31 -24.42 -14.92
N ASP A 347 19.46 -25.07 -14.73
CA ASP A 347 19.71 -25.92 -13.58
C ASP A 347 19.92 -25.11 -12.28
N ARG A 348 20.13 -25.77 -11.16
CA ARG A 348 20.38 -25.16 -9.85
C ARG A 348 21.44 -24.06 -9.91
N LYS A 349 22.58 -24.34 -10.55
CA LYS A 349 23.71 -23.40 -10.64
C LYS A 349 23.35 -22.17 -11.48
N CYS A 350 22.65 -22.37 -12.58
CA CYS A 350 22.13 -21.31 -13.44
C CYS A 350 21.15 -20.41 -12.66
N LEU A 351 20.20 -21.00 -11.94
CA LEU A 351 19.20 -20.28 -11.14
C LEU A 351 19.84 -19.44 -10.04
N ILE A 352 20.77 -20.00 -9.29
CA ILE A 352 21.52 -19.27 -8.25
C ILE A 352 22.30 -18.11 -8.87
N GLY A 353 23.01 -18.34 -9.97
CA GLY A 353 23.76 -17.28 -10.65
C GLY A 353 22.89 -16.12 -11.16
N LEU A 354 21.64 -16.41 -11.56
CA LEU A 354 20.68 -15.35 -11.92
C LEU A 354 20.17 -14.60 -10.70
N ALA A 355 19.96 -15.28 -9.57
CA ALA A 355 19.58 -14.62 -8.32
C ALA A 355 20.70 -13.71 -7.81
N ASP A 356 21.95 -14.17 -7.81
CA ASP A 356 23.12 -13.35 -7.44
C ASP A 356 23.24 -12.11 -8.34
N LYS A 357 23.10 -12.33 -9.65
CA LYS A 357 23.16 -11.23 -10.62
C LYS A 357 22.05 -10.20 -10.39
N TYR A 358 20.82 -10.66 -10.10
CA TYR A 358 19.70 -9.80 -9.78
C TYR A 358 19.99 -9.00 -8.49
N MET A 359 20.38 -9.67 -7.40
CA MET A 359 20.63 -9.02 -6.12
C MET A 359 21.80 -8.04 -6.21
N GLN A 360 22.87 -8.39 -6.91
CA GLN A 360 24.00 -7.50 -7.15
C GLN A 360 23.60 -6.27 -8.01
N ALA A 361 22.79 -6.49 -9.04
CA ALA A 361 22.27 -5.39 -9.87
C ALA A 361 21.38 -4.44 -9.05
N THR A 362 20.57 -4.98 -8.15
CA THR A 362 19.71 -4.20 -7.25
C THR A 362 20.54 -3.23 -6.39
N VAL A 363 21.55 -3.71 -5.68
CA VAL A 363 22.35 -2.86 -4.78
C VAL A 363 23.33 -1.94 -5.51
N THR A 364 23.65 -2.24 -6.77
CA THR A 364 24.44 -1.34 -7.64
C THR A 364 23.56 -0.43 -8.51
N GLN A 365 22.24 -0.57 -8.41
CA GLN A 365 21.25 0.22 -9.15
C GLN A 365 21.43 0.15 -10.69
N LYS A 366 21.76 -1.05 -11.20
CA LYS A 366 22.03 -1.31 -12.61
C LYS A 366 21.04 -2.31 -13.21
N PRO A 367 19.76 -1.96 -13.38
CA PRO A 367 18.74 -2.89 -13.89
C PRO A 367 19.06 -3.41 -15.29
N ASP A 368 19.76 -2.66 -16.13
CA ASP A 368 20.10 -3.07 -17.50
C ASP A 368 21.09 -4.25 -17.56
N THR A 369 21.74 -4.59 -16.46
CA THR A 369 22.65 -5.74 -16.38
C THR A 369 21.91 -7.06 -16.19
N VAL A 370 20.63 -7.04 -15.83
CA VAL A 370 19.81 -8.22 -15.55
C VAL A 370 19.19 -8.76 -16.86
N PRO A 371 19.21 -10.06 -17.12
CA PRO A 371 18.60 -10.64 -18.31
C PRO A 371 17.08 -10.74 -18.14
N TRP A 372 16.38 -9.66 -18.40
CA TRP A 372 14.93 -9.60 -18.32
C TRP A 372 14.24 -10.30 -19.49
N ALA A 373 13.11 -10.96 -19.22
CA ALA A 373 12.16 -11.36 -20.24
C ALA A 373 11.50 -10.11 -20.87
N PRO A 374 10.92 -10.23 -22.09
CA PRO A 374 10.23 -9.11 -22.73
C PRO A 374 9.09 -8.52 -21.91
N GLN A 375 8.43 -9.35 -21.10
CA GLN A 375 7.42 -8.96 -20.13
C GLN A 375 7.85 -9.49 -18.76
N VAL A 376 7.79 -8.64 -17.76
CA VAL A 376 8.18 -8.95 -16.37
C VAL A 376 7.07 -8.53 -15.43
N LYS A 377 6.59 -9.48 -14.63
CA LYS A 377 5.76 -9.17 -13.46
C LYS A 377 6.68 -8.93 -12.27
N PHE A 378 6.72 -7.70 -11.79
CA PHE A 378 7.61 -7.27 -10.71
C PHE A 378 6.80 -6.73 -9.54
N THR A 379 6.99 -7.31 -8.35
CA THR A 379 6.28 -6.90 -7.13
C THR A 379 7.22 -6.82 -5.94
N GLU A 380 6.95 -5.85 -5.05
CA GLU A 380 7.53 -5.79 -3.71
C GLU A 380 6.39 -5.64 -2.70
N ASN A 381 6.36 -6.51 -1.69
CA ASN A 381 5.33 -6.50 -0.65
C ASN A 381 3.92 -6.48 -1.24
N SER A 382 3.67 -7.37 -2.21
CA SER A 382 2.42 -7.50 -2.97
C SER A 382 1.98 -6.28 -3.77
N VAL A 383 2.82 -5.27 -3.94
CA VAL A 383 2.54 -4.13 -4.81
C VAL A 383 3.27 -4.28 -6.14
N PRO A 384 2.57 -4.21 -7.29
CA PRO A 384 3.23 -4.13 -8.59
C PRO A 384 4.06 -2.86 -8.70
N LEU A 385 5.32 -3.00 -9.09
CA LEU A 385 6.27 -1.90 -9.23
C LEU A 385 6.87 -1.86 -10.64
N MET A 386 7.49 -0.74 -10.99
CA MET A 386 8.39 -0.65 -12.14
C MET A 386 9.78 -1.16 -11.76
N ILE A 387 10.47 -1.81 -12.68
CA ILE A 387 11.88 -2.19 -12.49
C ILE A 387 12.69 -0.92 -12.23
N GLY A 388 13.46 -0.92 -11.15
CA GLY A 388 14.21 0.25 -10.67
C GLY A 388 13.54 0.99 -9.51
N ASP A 389 12.30 0.63 -9.15
CA ASP A 389 11.62 1.15 -7.96
C ASP A 389 11.76 0.21 -6.74
N GLY A 390 11.29 0.66 -5.58
CA GLY A 390 11.35 -0.08 -4.33
C GLY A 390 12.79 -0.30 -3.86
N LEU A 391 13.14 -1.52 -3.54
CA LEU A 391 14.48 -1.89 -3.07
C LEU A 391 15.62 -1.47 -4.03
N TRP A 392 15.34 -1.36 -5.35
CA TRP A 392 16.32 -0.84 -6.32
C TRP A 392 16.76 0.59 -6.03
N GLY A 393 15.89 1.40 -5.47
CA GLY A 393 16.22 2.79 -5.10
C GLY A 393 17.01 2.91 -3.80
N SER A 394 16.79 1.98 -2.86
CA SER A 394 17.23 2.12 -1.46
C SER A 394 18.22 1.06 -0.99
N GLY A 395 18.29 -0.12 -1.63
CA GLY A 395 19.22 -1.19 -1.30
C GLY A 395 20.68 -0.81 -1.52
N ARG A 396 21.55 -1.11 -0.56
CA ARG A 396 22.97 -0.73 -0.60
C ARG A 396 23.90 -1.93 -0.54
N LYS A 397 23.51 -2.99 0.17
CA LYS A 397 24.35 -4.16 0.39
C LYS A 397 23.52 -5.40 0.60
N VAL A 398 23.97 -6.54 0.13
CA VAL A 398 23.38 -7.86 0.40
C VAL A 398 24.23 -8.64 1.39
N SER A 399 23.60 -9.53 2.15
CA SER A 399 24.29 -10.48 3.02
C SER A 399 25.35 -11.27 2.22
N PRO A 400 26.55 -11.47 2.78
CA PRO A 400 27.58 -12.29 2.12
C PRO A 400 27.23 -13.78 2.08
N THR A 401 26.30 -14.23 2.91
CA THR A 401 25.89 -15.64 3.04
C THR A 401 24.39 -15.80 2.93
N PRO A 402 23.80 -15.56 1.74
CA PRO A 402 22.38 -15.79 1.53
C PRO A 402 22.07 -17.29 1.46
N PHE A 403 20.78 -17.61 1.61
CA PHE A 403 20.27 -18.95 1.41
C PHE A 403 19.45 -19.01 0.12
N TYR A 404 19.50 -20.15 -0.57
CA TYR A 404 18.78 -20.35 -1.84
C TYR A 404 17.90 -21.59 -1.79
N VAL A 405 16.67 -21.46 -2.23
CA VAL A 405 15.82 -22.59 -2.61
C VAL A 405 15.66 -22.57 -4.11
N THR A 406 15.91 -23.69 -4.78
CA THR A 406 15.80 -23.79 -6.24
C THR A 406 14.82 -24.87 -6.63
N ASP A 407 14.03 -24.59 -7.63
CA ASP A 407 13.11 -25.54 -8.30
C ASP A 407 13.39 -25.53 -9.81
N PRO A 408 14.39 -26.30 -10.27
CA PRO A 408 14.72 -26.32 -11.69
C PRO A 408 13.58 -26.83 -12.59
N ALA A 409 12.70 -27.69 -12.05
CA ALA A 409 11.54 -28.20 -12.79
C ALA A 409 10.58 -27.08 -13.19
N ASN A 410 10.45 -26.06 -12.32
CA ASN A 410 9.60 -24.90 -12.55
C ASN A 410 10.40 -23.63 -12.89
N GLY A 411 11.72 -23.72 -13.06
CA GLY A 411 12.55 -22.55 -13.34
C GLY A 411 12.46 -21.47 -12.27
N THR A 412 12.40 -21.86 -11.00
CA THR A 412 12.23 -20.92 -9.88
C THR A 412 13.41 -20.96 -8.93
N VAL A 413 13.84 -19.78 -8.46
CA VAL A 413 14.80 -19.63 -7.36
C VAL A 413 14.28 -18.62 -6.36
N VAL A 414 14.49 -18.92 -5.09
CA VAL A 414 14.21 -17.98 -3.98
C VAL A 414 15.53 -17.68 -3.28
N TRP A 415 15.88 -16.42 -3.22
CA TRP A 415 16.96 -15.87 -2.42
C TRP A 415 16.38 -15.45 -1.07
N TYR A 416 17.04 -15.81 0.05
CA TYR A 416 16.65 -15.45 1.41
C TYR A 416 17.86 -14.94 2.18
N GLY A 417 17.72 -13.80 2.88
CA GLY A 417 18.81 -13.24 3.65
C GLY A 417 18.54 -11.82 4.14
N LEU A 418 19.62 -11.14 4.52
CA LEU A 418 19.59 -9.75 4.93
C LEU A 418 20.03 -8.83 3.79
N ILE A 419 19.40 -7.68 3.74
CA ILE A 419 19.76 -6.56 2.86
C ILE A 419 19.98 -5.34 3.75
N GLU A 420 20.96 -4.54 3.43
CA GLU A 420 21.10 -3.19 3.96
C GLU A 420 20.29 -2.25 3.07
N ASP A 421 19.19 -1.74 3.61
CA ASP A 421 18.32 -0.76 2.97
C ASP A 421 18.65 0.61 3.55
N HIS A 422 19.34 1.44 2.79
CA HIS A 422 20.11 2.57 3.30
C HIS A 422 21.15 2.11 4.35
N ASP A 423 21.00 2.57 5.57
CA ASP A 423 21.83 2.26 6.73
C ASP A 423 21.17 1.29 7.72
N LEU A 424 20.02 0.70 7.34
CA LEU A 424 19.26 -0.19 8.21
C LEU A 424 19.13 -1.59 7.62
N PRO A 425 19.16 -2.64 8.46
CA PRO A 425 18.94 -3.99 8.00
C PRO A 425 17.47 -4.21 7.63
N ALA A 426 17.25 -5.04 6.60
CA ALA A 426 15.96 -5.57 6.21
C ALA A 426 16.06 -7.08 5.96
N TRP A 427 15.04 -7.82 6.39
CA TRP A 427 14.86 -9.23 6.04
C TRP A 427 14.23 -9.30 4.67
N ALA A 428 14.79 -10.14 3.81
CA ALA A 428 14.33 -10.24 2.44
C ALA A 428 14.21 -11.69 1.97
N ALA A 429 13.10 -11.96 1.29
CA ALA A 429 12.92 -13.16 0.49
C ALA A 429 12.50 -12.73 -0.92
N VAL A 430 13.28 -13.13 -1.92
CA VAL A 430 13.10 -12.72 -3.31
C VAL A 430 12.96 -13.95 -4.18
N ARG A 431 11.77 -14.16 -4.76
CA ARG A 431 11.49 -15.20 -5.73
C ARG A 431 11.71 -14.67 -7.15
N LEU A 432 12.45 -15.41 -7.95
CA LEU A 432 12.59 -15.19 -9.37
C LEU A 432 12.03 -16.37 -10.14
N LYS A 433 11.22 -16.10 -11.15
CA LYS A 433 10.83 -17.04 -12.19
C LYS A 433 11.73 -16.82 -13.39
N VAL A 434 12.30 -17.91 -13.90
CA VAL A 434 13.24 -17.90 -15.02
C VAL A 434 12.65 -18.70 -16.18
N GLU A 435 12.53 -18.07 -17.32
CA GLU A 435 12.06 -18.67 -18.56
C GLU A 435 13.07 -18.39 -19.67
N ASN A 436 13.54 -19.43 -20.35
CA ASN A 436 14.54 -19.30 -21.40
C ASN A 436 15.83 -18.55 -20.98
N GLY A 437 16.26 -18.74 -19.72
CA GLY A 437 17.42 -18.05 -19.16
C GLY A 437 17.23 -16.56 -18.87
N ARG A 438 15.97 -16.09 -18.82
CA ARG A 438 15.57 -14.71 -18.55
C ARG A 438 14.60 -14.66 -17.38
N ILE A 439 14.66 -13.60 -16.60
CA ILE A 439 13.77 -13.37 -15.46
C ILE A 439 12.44 -12.82 -15.99
N SER A 440 11.35 -13.56 -15.81
CA SER A 440 9.98 -13.18 -16.19
C SER A 440 9.13 -12.73 -15.01
N GLU A 441 9.48 -13.15 -13.77
CA GLU A 441 8.76 -12.72 -12.59
C GLU A 441 9.72 -12.43 -11.44
N VAL A 442 9.39 -11.41 -10.67
CA VAL A 442 10.03 -11.07 -9.40
C VAL A 442 8.95 -10.85 -8.36
N GLU A 443 9.03 -11.57 -7.27
CA GLU A 443 8.17 -11.41 -6.10
C GLU A 443 9.05 -11.30 -4.87
N SER A 444 8.99 -10.17 -4.18
CA SER A 444 9.81 -9.92 -3.01
C SER A 444 8.98 -9.55 -1.79
N ALA A 445 9.29 -10.19 -0.67
CA ALA A 445 8.84 -9.82 0.66
C ALA A 445 10.03 -9.19 1.39
N ILE A 446 9.89 -7.92 1.79
CA ILE A 446 10.94 -7.12 2.41
C ILE A 446 10.43 -6.58 3.74
N SER A 447 10.90 -7.12 4.85
CA SER A 447 10.58 -6.65 6.19
C SER A 447 11.68 -5.73 6.71
N ARG A 448 11.33 -4.47 6.89
CA ARG A 448 12.26 -3.39 7.26
C ARG A 448 12.19 -3.11 8.76
N LYS A 449 13.33 -2.76 9.37
CA LYS A 449 13.38 -2.38 10.78
C LYS A 449 12.49 -1.17 11.05
N GLY A 450 11.53 -1.32 11.96
CA GLY A 450 10.54 -0.28 12.30
C GLY A 450 9.14 -0.54 11.72
N ASN A 451 8.99 -1.49 10.79
CA ASN A 451 7.67 -2.00 10.45
C ASN A 451 7.07 -2.76 11.64
N PRO A 452 5.75 -2.72 11.84
CA PRO A 452 5.10 -3.52 12.87
C PRO A 452 5.40 -5.01 12.67
N GLY A 453 5.78 -5.70 13.74
CA GLY A 453 6.04 -7.13 13.73
C GLY A 453 7.39 -7.52 14.33
N PRO A 454 7.71 -8.83 14.37
CA PRO A 454 8.98 -9.32 14.86
C PRO A 454 10.13 -8.85 13.97
N PHE A 455 11.23 -8.49 14.60
CA PHE A 455 12.47 -8.13 13.92
C PHE A 455 13.67 -8.52 14.77
N GLY A 456 14.34 -9.59 14.36
CA GLY A 456 15.46 -10.17 15.09
C GLY A 456 16.74 -9.35 14.96
N ASP A 457 17.75 -9.74 15.75
CA ASP A 457 19.08 -9.15 15.65
C ASP A 457 19.75 -9.56 14.32
N ALA A 458 19.82 -8.61 13.42
CA ALA A 458 20.44 -8.81 12.10
C ALA A 458 21.96 -9.15 12.21
N ALA A 459 22.65 -8.65 13.23
CA ALA A 459 24.08 -8.94 13.43
C ALA A 459 24.32 -10.39 13.88
N ALA A 460 23.35 -10.99 14.55
CA ALA A 460 23.38 -12.37 15.01
C ALA A 460 22.84 -13.37 13.97
N PHE A 461 22.37 -12.88 12.80
CA PHE A 461 21.75 -13.73 11.79
C PHE A 461 22.69 -14.79 11.25
N LYS A 462 22.23 -16.04 11.29
CA LYS A 462 22.86 -17.19 10.64
C LYS A 462 21.78 -18.07 10.05
N ILE A 463 22.03 -18.53 8.84
CA ILE A 463 21.19 -19.57 8.22
C ILE A 463 21.30 -20.85 9.06
N ASP A 464 20.14 -21.47 9.34
CA ASP A 464 20.14 -22.76 10.01
C ASP A 464 20.76 -23.83 9.10
N PRO A 465 21.85 -24.51 9.53
CA PRO A 465 22.49 -25.52 8.71
C PRO A 465 21.56 -26.66 8.28
N LEU A 466 20.48 -26.90 9.02
CA LEU A 466 19.47 -27.90 8.68
C LEU A 466 18.80 -27.62 7.35
N LEU A 467 18.61 -26.35 6.99
CA LEU A 467 17.98 -25.97 5.72
C LEU A 467 18.84 -26.39 4.52
N ASP A 468 20.14 -26.25 4.61
CA ASP A 468 21.06 -26.55 3.51
C ASP A 468 21.36 -28.06 3.35
N GLN A 469 20.96 -28.87 4.32
CA GLN A 469 21.23 -30.30 4.31
C GLN A 469 20.49 -31.00 3.16
N VAL A 470 21.25 -31.66 2.27
CA VAL A 470 20.71 -32.59 1.28
C VAL A 470 20.29 -33.88 2.01
N LEU A 471 19.02 -34.27 1.81
CA LEU A 471 18.46 -35.44 2.46
C LEU A 471 18.88 -36.74 1.76
N PRO A 472 19.22 -37.79 2.52
CA PRO A 472 19.34 -39.13 1.95
C PRO A 472 18.00 -39.58 1.35
N PRO A 473 17.99 -40.41 0.29
CA PRO A 473 16.73 -40.78 -0.41
C PRO A 473 15.63 -41.32 0.50
N SER A 474 16.00 -42.05 1.56
CA SER A 474 15.06 -42.62 2.55
C SER A 474 14.31 -41.58 3.40
N LEU A 475 14.80 -40.35 3.47
CA LEU A 475 14.19 -39.26 4.25
C LEU A 475 13.52 -38.21 3.34
N ARG A 476 13.58 -38.37 2.02
CA ARG A 476 12.91 -37.51 1.04
C ARG A 476 11.43 -37.82 0.94
N SER A 477 10.64 -36.83 0.62
CA SER A 477 9.25 -36.97 0.25
C SER A 477 9.04 -36.48 -1.18
N PRO A 478 8.14 -37.08 -1.97
CA PRO A 478 7.82 -36.59 -3.30
C PRO A 478 7.13 -35.21 -3.23
N ARG A 479 7.17 -34.47 -4.31
CA ARG A 479 6.63 -33.11 -4.45
C ARG A 479 5.21 -32.96 -3.89
N GLU A 480 4.30 -33.86 -4.28
CA GLU A 480 2.91 -33.83 -3.85
C GLU A 480 2.77 -33.97 -2.34
N ARG A 481 3.58 -34.81 -1.71
CA ARG A 481 3.59 -34.95 -0.26
C ARG A 481 4.14 -33.70 0.44
N LEU A 482 5.20 -33.11 -0.13
CA LEU A 482 5.78 -31.88 0.39
C LEU A 482 4.76 -30.70 0.35
N THR A 483 4.06 -30.55 -0.76
CA THR A 483 3.04 -29.49 -0.91
C THR A 483 1.82 -29.72 -0.03
N THR A 484 1.34 -30.98 0.09
CA THR A 484 0.22 -31.31 0.99
C THR A 484 0.52 -30.98 2.45
N LEU A 485 1.76 -31.17 2.91
CA LEU A 485 2.14 -30.83 4.30
C LEU A 485 2.07 -29.33 4.55
N VAL A 486 2.45 -28.52 3.56
CA VAL A 486 2.38 -27.05 3.62
C VAL A 486 0.92 -26.58 3.55
N ASP A 487 0.09 -27.16 2.70
CA ASP A 487 -1.35 -26.86 2.66
C ASP A 487 -2.01 -27.21 4.02
N GLY A 488 -1.65 -28.36 4.61
CA GLY A 488 -2.08 -28.74 5.93
C GLY A 488 -1.62 -27.78 7.05
N TYR A 489 -0.43 -27.21 6.91
CA TYR A 489 0.06 -26.16 7.83
C TYR A 489 -0.82 -24.90 7.77
N TYR A 490 -1.16 -24.43 6.59
CA TYR A 490 -2.05 -23.28 6.43
C TYR A 490 -3.49 -23.60 6.89
N GLY A 491 -3.99 -24.82 6.65
CA GLY A 491 -5.25 -25.29 7.20
C GLY A 491 -5.26 -25.31 8.74
N THR A 492 -4.17 -25.76 9.35
CA THR A 492 -3.98 -25.74 10.81
C THR A 492 -4.01 -24.31 11.35
N LYS A 493 -3.28 -23.39 10.68
CA LYS A 493 -3.23 -21.97 11.04
C LYS A 493 -4.58 -21.28 10.85
N GLN A 494 -5.33 -21.65 9.82
CA GLN A 494 -6.66 -21.11 9.53
C GLN A 494 -7.68 -21.43 10.62
N LEU A 495 -7.74 -22.68 11.07
CA LEU A 495 -8.71 -23.12 12.06
C LEU A 495 -8.25 -22.84 13.48
N ASN A 496 -7.00 -23.14 13.76
CA ASN A 496 -6.29 -22.89 15.03
C ASN A 496 -7.14 -23.17 16.30
N ASP A 497 -7.90 -24.24 16.25
CA ASP A 497 -8.81 -24.72 17.31
C ASP A 497 -8.24 -25.94 18.06
N GLY A 498 -6.93 -26.16 17.94
CA GLY A 498 -6.21 -27.30 18.51
C GLY A 498 -6.11 -28.52 17.58
N ARG A 499 -6.84 -28.55 16.46
CA ARG A 499 -6.72 -29.60 15.44
C ARG A 499 -5.50 -29.35 14.55
N ILE A 500 -4.82 -30.42 14.16
CA ILE A 500 -3.61 -30.39 13.36
C ILE A 500 -3.88 -31.12 12.03
N PHE A 501 -3.64 -30.43 10.92
CA PHE A 501 -3.86 -30.93 9.55
C PHE A 501 -2.55 -31.23 8.81
N THR A 502 -1.41 -31.12 9.48
CA THR A 502 -0.09 -31.44 8.95
C THR A 502 0.67 -32.34 9.94
N THR A 503 1.95 -32.57 9.71
CA THR A 503 2.76 -33.37 10.62
C THR A 503 4.03 -32.60 10.98
N PHE A 504 4.26 -32.40 12.25
CA PHE A 504 5.45 -31.74 12.78
C PHE A 504 6.43 -32.75 13.39
N ASP A 505 7.70 -32.45 13.34
CA ASP A 505 8.72 -33.08 14.15
C ASP A 505 8.68 -32.49 15.57
N ASP A 506 8.98 -33.29 16.58
CA ASP A 506 8.96 -32.82 17.98
C ASP A 506 9.95 -31.67 18.23
N ALA A 507 11.04 -31.61 17.46
CA ALA A 507 12.03 -30.54 17.48
C ALA A 507 11.73 -29.38 16.51
N CYS A 508 10.51 -29.32 15.97
CA CYS A 508 10.13 -28.27 15.02
C CYS A 508 10.23 -26.88 15.65
N LEU A 509 10.94 -25.99 14.93
CA LEU A 509 11.05 -24.57 15.28
C LEU A 509 10.59 -23.69 14.12
N ARG A 510 10.03 -22.52 14.46
CA ARG A 510 9.62 -21.48 13.52
C ARG A 510 10.32 -20.17 13.85
N ARG A 511 10.83 -19.52 12.82
CA ARG A 511 11.46 -18.22 12.92
C ARG A 511 10.80 -17.23 11.98
N GLU A 512 10.46 -16.05 12.49
CA GLU A 512 9.85 -14.95 11.73
C GLU A 512 10.78 -13.74 11.78
N ASN A 513 11.23 -13.24 10.64
CA ASN A 513 12.17 -12.11 10.55
C ASN A 513 13.32 -12.23 11.56
N GLY A 514 13.92 -13.41 11.65
CA GLY A 514 15.05 -13.70 12.54
C GLY A 514 14.69 -13.93 14.02
N VAL A 515 13.42 -13.81 14.41
CA VAL A 515 12.95 -14.09 15.78
C VAL A 515 12.46 -15.53 15.86
N ASP A 516 12.96 -16.34 16.78
CA ASP A 516 12.41 -17.66 17.08
C ASP A 516 11.09 -17.47 17.84
N VAL A 517 9.98 -17.91 17.21
CA VAL A 517 8.64 -17.74 17.76
C VAL A 517 8.10 -19.01 18.43
N THR A 518 8.91 -20.06 18.53
CA THR A 518 8.54 -21.37 19.09
C THR A 518 9.41 -21.83 20.26
N ASP A 519 10.40 -21.06 20.67
CA ASP A 519 11.29 -21.39 21.79
C ASP A 519 10.67 -21.18 23.19
N GLY A 520 9.47 -20.62 23.23
CA GLY A 520 8.77 -20.20 24.46
C GLY A 520 9.29 -18.88 25.05
N VAL A 521 10.23 -18.20 24.38
CA VAL A 521 10.85 -16.94 24.82
C VAL A 521 10.69 -15.83 23.79
N GLY A 522 10.54 -16.18 22.49
CA GLY A 522 10.45 -15.22 21.38
C GLY A 522 9.19 -14.37 21.41
N ASN A 523 9.30 -13.11 21.04
CA ASN A 523 8.19 -12.19 20.84
C ASN A 523 7.69 -12.32 19.40
N SER A 524 6.59 -13.05 19.17
CA SER A 524 5.83 -12.90 17.93
C SER A 524 4.89 -11.70 18.07
N ALA A 525 4.80 -10.86 17.05
CA ALA A 525 3.83 -9.75 17.03
C ALA A 525 2.38 -10.25 17.07
N VAL A 526 2.16 -11.49 16.68
CA VAL A 526 0.85 -12.13 16.57
C VAL A 526 0.42 -12.79 17.86
N ILE A 527 1.38 -13.33 18.61
CA ILE A 527 1.13 -14.10 19.82
C ILE A 527 1.65 -13.29 21.00
N ALA A 528 0.86 -13.17 22.06
CA ALA A 528 1.32 -12.68 23.36
C ALA A 528 2.69 -13.30 23.67
N PRO A 529 3.63 -12.55 24.26
CA PRO A 529 4.99 -13.03 24.42
C PRO A 529 4.95 -14.47 24.91
N ALA A 530 5.63 -15.36 24.18
CA ALA A 530 5.70 -16.77 24.50
C ALA A 530 6.19 -17.03 25.94
N LYS A 531 6.84 -16.03 26.56
CA LYS A 531 7.09 -15.97 28.01
C LYS A 531 5.89 -16.30 28.89
N ALA A 532 4.67 -16.00 28.41
CA ALA A 532 3.47 -16.27 29.18
C ALA A 532 2.95 -17.70 29.03
N THR A 533 3.38 -18.46 28.01
CA THR A 533 2.85 -19.80 27.76
C THR A 533 3.76 -20.91 28.22
N GLY A 534 5.08 -20.71 28.19
CA GLY A 534 6.06 -21.78 28.39
C GLY A 534 6.01 -22.90 27.34
N VAL A 535 5.13 -22.78 26.33
CA VAL A 535 4.87 -23.81 25.33
C VAL A 535 5.88 -23.70 24.20
N LYS A 536 6.62 -24.76 23.98
CA LYS A 536 7.69 -24.86 22.96
C LYS A 536 7.27 -25.78 21.82
N GLY A 537 7.81 -25.47 20.61
CA GLY A 537 7.62 -26.27 19.42
C GLY A 537 6.36 -25.93 18.63
N CYS A 538 6.38 -26.30 17.36
CA CYS A 538 5.34 -25.91 16.39
C CYS A 538 3.97 -26.52 16.75
N GLU A 539 3.91 -27.82 16.94
CA GLU A 539 2.67 -28.56 17.15
C GLU A 539 1.96 -28.14 18.44
N ALA A 540 2.73 -27.98 19.53
CA ALA A 540 2.16 -27.64 20.83
C ALA A 540 1.52 -26.24 20.83
N GLN A 541 2.10 -25.28 20.13
CA GLN A 541 1.53 -23.94 19.99
C GLN A 541 0.21 -23.94 19.20
N PHE A 542 0.11 -24.73 18.12
CA PHE A 542 -1.14 -24.89 17.39
C PHE A 542 -2.19 -25.66 18.20
N LYS A 543 -1.79 -26.73 18.90
CA LYS A 543 -2.69 -27.46 19.81
C LYS A 543 -3.26 -26.57 20.90
N LEU A 544 -2.47 -25.62 21.38
CA LEU A 544 -2.92 -24.66 22.39
C LEU A 544 -3.86 -23.58 21.79
N GLY A 545 -3.92 -23.43 20.47
CA GLY A 545 -4.76 -22.41 19.83
C GLY A 545 -4.21 -20.99 19.94
N LEU A 546 -2.88 -20.81 19.94
CA LEU A 546 -2.25 -19.48 20.10
C LEU A 546 -2.48 -18.54 18.92
N TYR A 547 -2.83 -19.08 17.75
CA TYR A 547 -3.08 -18.30 16.53
C TYR A 547 -4.56 -17.99 16.30
N GLU A 548 -5.42 -18.17 17.30
CA GLU A 548 -6.86 -17.86 17.22
C GLU A 548 -7.13 -16.42 16.72
N PRO A 549 -6.30 -15.40 17.02
CA PRO A 549 -6.49 -14.07 16.45
C PRO A 549 -6.35 -13.99 14.93
N VAL A 550 -5.83 -15.01 14.25
CA VAL A 550 -5.84 -15.10 12.79
C VAL A 550 -7.23 -15.47 12.30
N ASP A 551 -7.97 -14.50 11.81
CA ASP A 551 -9.34 -14.75 11.33
C ASP A 551 -9.37 -15.49 10.01
N ARG A 552 -8.38 -15.22 9.14
CA ARG A 552 -8.36 -15.75 7.78
C ARG A 552 -6.92 -15.93 7.29
N VAL A 553 -6.65 -17.11 6.73
CA VAL A 553 -5.47 -17.35 5.89
C VAL A 553 -5.93 -17.39 4.44
N ARG A 554 -5.35 -16.58 3.59
CA ARG A 554 -5.75 -16.46 2.19
C ARG A 554 -4.57 -16.34 1.26
N ALA A 555 -4.82 -16.47 -0.05
CA ALA A 555 -3.84 -16.30 -1.10
C ALA A 555 -2.62 -17.24 -0.94
N SER A 556 -2.80 -18.40 -0.31
CA SER A 556 -1.72 -19.37 -0.15
C SER A 556 -1.29 -19.94 -1.50
N ARG A 557 0.02 -19.96 -1.76
CA ARG A 557 0.61 -20.48 -2.99
C ARG A 557 1.95 -21.15 -2.69
N VAL A 558 2.18 -22.31 -3.27
CA VAL A 558 3.52 -22.91 -3.33
C VAL A 558 4.31 -22.22 -4.44
N LEU A 559 5.50 -21.74 -4.12
CA LEU A 559 6.36 -20.95 -5.00
C LEU A 559 7.52 -21.77 -5.58
N ALA A 560 8.13 -22.64 -4.76
CA ALA A 560 9.24 -23.50 -5.16
C ALA A 560 9.28 -24.77 -4.33
N VAL A 561 9.76 -25.88 -4.93
CA VAL A 561 9.95 -27.17 -4.25
C VAL A 561 11.31 -27.73 -4.61
N ASP A 562 12.15 -27.97 -3.60
CA ASP A 562 13.44 -28.65 -3.71
C ASP A 562 13.34 -30.02 -3.02
N GLU A 563 13.05 -31.06 -3.80
CA GLU A 563 12.84 -32.41 -3.27
C GLU A 563 14.11 -33.03 -2.68
N GLU A 564 15.29 -32.65 -3.21
CA GLU A 564 16.56 -33.18 -2.70
C GLU A 564 16.85 -32.72 -1.29
N ARG A 565 16.49 -31.47 -0.97
CA ARG A 565 16.67 -30.89 0.35
C ARG A 565 15.40 -30.97 1.20
N GLY A 566 14.27 -31.42 0.61
CA GLY A 566 12.98 -31.43 1.29
C GLY A 566 12.52 -30.01 1.66
N LEU A 567 12.69 -29.06 0.74
CA LEU A 567 12.30 -27.68 0.96
C LEU A 567 11.07 -27.31 0.13
N VAL A 568 10.17 -26.55 0.76
CA VAL A 568 9.06 -25.89 0.08
C VAL A 568 9.10 -24.42 0.44
N VAL A 569 8.96 -23.56 -0.57
CA VAL A 569 8.70 -22.14 -0.34
C VAL A 569 7.24 -21.87 -0.69
N ALA A 570 6.54 -21.21 0.20
CA ALA A 570 5.16 -20.80 -0.03
C ALA A 570 4.93 -19.36 0.46
N SER A 571 3.92 -18.72 -0.11
CA SER A 571 3.43 -17.41 0.35
C SER A 571 1.98 -17.52 0.81
N ALA A 572 1.60 -16.71 1.80
CA ALA A 572 0.22 -16.56 2.25
C ALA A 572 0.01 -15.24 2.97
N PHE A 573 -1.26 -14.82 3.06
CA PHE A 573 -1.70 -13.73 3.92
C PHE A 573 -2.43 -14.28 5.15
N SER A 574 -2.18 -13.68 6.29
CA SER A 574 -2.93 -13.89 7.52
C SER A 574 -3.60 -12.58 7.91
N ASP A 575 -4.92 -12.58 8.04
CA ASP A 575 -5.71 -11.40 8.37
C ASP A 575 -6.14 -11.42 9.83
N PHE A 576 -6.12 -10.24 10.45
CA PHE A 576 -6.48 -9.98 11.85
C PHE A 576 -7.56 -8.92 11.89
N THR A 577 -8.82 -9.30 12.07
CA THR A 577 -9.97 -8.37 12.11
C THR A 577 -10.13 -7.70 13.46
N LEU A 578 -9.55 -8.26 14.51
CA LEU A 578 -9.73 -7.85 15.91
C LEU A 578 -11.20 -7.81 16.39
N ARG A 579 -12.06 -8.64 15.80
CA ARG A 579 -13.42 -8.83 16.33
C ARG A 579 -13.41 -9.31 17.77
N ARG A 580 -12.34 -10.06 18.14
CA ARG A 580 -12.12 -10.62 19.47
C ARG A 580 -10.71 -10.29 19.92
N PRO A 581 -10.48 -9.11 20.53
CA PRO A 581 -9.18 -8.78 21.09
C PRO A 581 -8.78 -9.70 22.25
N ARG A 582 -9.76 -10.37 22.87
CA ARG A 582 -9.58 -11.43 23.85
C ARG A 582 -10.09 -12.74 23.31
N TYR A 583 -9.31 -13.80 23.48
CA TYR A 583 -9.62 -15.15 22.99
C TYR A 583 -9.27 -16.20 24.05
N SER A 584 -9.89 -17.36 23.94
CA SER A 584 -9.64 -18.50 24.84
C SER A 584 -8.79 -19.54 24.14
N THR A 585 -7.67 -19.90 24.74
CA THR A 585 -6.87 -21.04 24.31
C THR A 585 -7.54 -22.37 24.69
N THR A 586 -7.11 -23.49 24.11
CA THR A 586 -7.71 -24.82 24.31
C THR A 586 -7.60 -25.32 25.74
N ASP A 587 -6.69 -24.78 26.54
CA ASP A 587 -6.56 -25.05 28.00
C ASP A 587 -7.49 -24.19 28.86
N GLY A 588 -8.36 -23.38 28.23
CA GLY A 588 -9.31 -22.50 28.91
C GLY A 588 -8.73 -21.15 29.37
N THR A 589 -7.44 -20.89 29.11
CA THR A 589 -6.80 -19.61 29.47
C THR A 589 -7.29 -18.50 28.56
N ILE A 590 -7.73 -17.36 29.12
CA ILE A 590 -8.08 -16.16 28.37
C ILE A 590 -6.81 -15.36 28.09
N ARG A 591 -6.60 -15.03 26.84
CA ARG A 591 -5.45 -14.23 26.35
C ARG A 591 -5.91 -12.99 25.60
N GLU A 592 -5.02 -12.01 25.46
CA GLU A 592 -5.22 -10.82 24.64
C GLU A 592 -4.28 -10.87 23.45
N THR A 593 -4.78 -10.45 22.27
CA THR A 593 -3.94 -10.30 21.10
C THR A 593 -2.99 -9.11 21.25
N GLN A 594 -1.81 -9.20 20.65
CA GLN A 594 -0.86 -8.08 20.56
C GLN A 594 -1.23 -7.09 19.44
N GLU A 595 -2.04 -7.52 18.48
CA GLU A 595 -2.54 -6.61 17.45
C GLU A 595 -3.43 -5.54 18.07
N LYS A 596 -3.24 -4.29 17.65
CA LYS A 596 -3.97 -3.13 18.20
C LYS A 596 -4.99 -2.55 17.23
N PHE A 597 -5.00 -3.00 16.00
CA PHE A 597 -5.90 -2.56 14.92
C PHE A 597 -5.97 -3.63 13.84
N PRO A 598 -7.01 -3.63 12.98
CA PRO A 598 -7.10 -4.56 11.87
C PRO A 598 -5.88 -4.47 10.95
N SER A 599 -5.29 -5.61 10.65
CA SER A 599 -4.07 -5.71 9.83
C SER A 599 -4.00 -7.03 9.08
N SER A 600 -3.13 -7.09 8.08
CA SER A 600 -2.74 -8.32 7.40
C SER A 600 -1.23 -8.54 7.54
N ARG A 601 -0.81 -9.81 7.46
CA ARG A 601 0.58 -10.22 7.36
C ARG A 601 0.76 -11.01 6.07
N GLU A 602 1.55 -10.48 5.15
CA GLU A 602 2.07 -11.24 4.02
C GLU A 602 3.32 -11.99 4.51
N ALA A 603 3.38 -13.27 4.27
CA ALA A 603 4.55 -14.07 4.62
C ALA A 603 5.05 -14.85 3.40
N LEU A 604 6.37 -14.86 3.23
CA LEU A 604 7.07 -15.78 2.37
C LEU A 604 7.84 -16.73 3.28
N GLU A 605 7.42 -18.01 3.32
CA GLU A 605 7.83 -19.02 4.29
C GLU A 605 8.60 -20.17 3.61
N ILE A 606 9.72 -20.56 4.19
CA ILE A 606 10.57 -21.68 3.76
C ILE A 606 10.36 -22.82 4.76
N PHE A 607 9.82 -23.92 4.30
CA PHE A 607 9.60 -25.13 5.08
C PHE A 607 10.69 -26.15 4.82
N LYS A 608 11.33 -26.67 5.87
CA LYS A 608 12.18 -27.87 5.82
C LYS A 608 11.34 -29.06 6.26
N ILE A 609 11.25 -30.05 5.39
CA ILE A 609 10.49 -31.28 5.60
C ILE A 609 11.43 -32.46 5.48
N ARG A 610 11.45 -33.31 6.50
CA ARG A 610 12.28 -34.51 6.57
C ARG A 610 11.41 -35.67 7.06
N ASN A 611 11.48 -36.81 6.37
CA ASN A 611 10.69 -37.99 6.68
C ASN A 611 9.18 -37.70 6.84
N GLY A 612 8.62 -36.87 5.95
CA GLY A 612 7.20 -36.51 5.97
C GLY A 612 6.75 -35.62 7.14
N LYS A 613 7.70 -34.99 7.85
CA LYS A 613 7.42 -34.07 8.98
C LYS A 613 8.07 -32.70 8.75
N ILE A 614 7.39 -31.63 9.11
CA ILE A 614 7.93 -30.27 9.13
C ILE A 614 8.88 -30.15 10.32
N VAL A 615 10.18 -29.86 10.05
CA VAL A 615 11.21 -29.73 11.08
C VAL A 615 11.67 -28.29 11.31
N ARG A 616 11.46 -27.40 10.32
CA ARG A 616 11.83 -25.98 10.41
C ARG A 616 10.91 -25.15 9.51
N VAL A 617 10.59 -23.94 9.97
CA VAL A 617 9.98 -22.90 9.14
C VAL A 617 10.74 -21.60 9.35
N GLU A 618 11.25 -21.00 8.27
CA GLU A 618 11.87 -19.67 8.25
C GLU A 618 10.99 -18.75 7.41
N SER A 619 10.72 -17.53 7.89
CA SER A 619 9.83 -16.62 7.15
C SER A 619 10.32 -15.18 7.13
N VAL A 620 10.03 -14.51 6.01
CA VAL A 620 9.93 -13.05 5.96
C VAL A 620 8.46 -12.69 6.01
N SER A 621 8.06 -12.03 7.09
CA SER A 621 6.70 -11.60 7.35
C SER A 621 6.62 -10.08 7.31
N VAL A 622 5.69 -9.56 6.51
CA VAL A 622 5.53 -8.13 6.23
C VAL A 622 4.16 -7.66 6.68
N PHE A 623 4.13 -6.57 7.41
CA PHE A 623 2.88 -5.91 7.78
C PHE A 623 2.23 -5.27 6.55
N GLN A 624 0.91 -5.45 6.41
CA GLN A 624 0.10 -4.93 5.30
C GLN A 624 -1.19 -4.29 5.82
N PRO A 625 -1.79 -3.34 5.10
CA PRO A 625 -3.16 -2.91 5.36
C PRO A 625 -4.11 -4.10 5.41
N TYR A 626 -5.10 -4.06 6.32
CA TYR A 626 -6.06 -5.15 6.45
C TYR A 626 -6.76 -5.44 5.11
N GLY A 627 -6.82 -6.71 4.74
CA GLY A 627 -7.50 -7.16 3.53
C GLY A 627 -6.74 -6.87 2.21
N MET A 628 -5.52 -6.28 2.26
CA MET A 628 -4.75 -5.96 1.05
C MET A 628 -4.66 -7.17 0.11
N PRO A 629 -5.04 -7.05 -1.17
CA PRO A 629 -5.02 -8.17 -2.10
C PRO A 629 -3.58 -8.61 -2.44
N SER A 630 -3.41 -9.89 -2.75
CA SER A 630 -2.17 -10.37 -3.35
C SER A 630 -2.11 -9.95 -4.81
N ALA A 631 -0.99 -9.38 -5.24
CA ALA A 631 -0.76 -9.09 -6.66
C ALA A 631 -0.67 -10.36 -7.53
N TRP A 632 -0.62 -11.55 -6.92
CA TRP A 632 -0.42 -12.84 -7.59
C TRP A 632 -1.68 -13.71 -7.66
N GLN A 633 -2.77 -13.22 -7.15
CA GLN A 633 -4.10 -13.82 -7.34
C GLN A 633 -4.92 -12.98 -8.31
N PRO A 634 -5.80 -13.58 -9.13
CA PRO A 634 -6.72 -12.85 -9.98
C PRO A 634 -7.77 -12.07 -9.20
#